data_d1c7c6b6042b0a223660c0c4473d2ba0
#
_entry.id   d1c7c6b6042b0a223660c0c4473d2ba0
#
_cell.length_a   1.000
_cell.length_b   1.000
_cell.length_c   1.000
_cell.angle_alpha   90.00
_cell.angle_beta   90.00
_cell.angle_gamma   90.00
#
_symmetry.space_group_name_H-M   'P 1'
#
loop_
_entity.id
_entity.type
_entity.pdbx_description
1 polymer ?
#
loop_
_entity_poly.entity_id
_entity_poly.type
_entity_poly.pdbx_seq_one_letter_code
_entity_poly.pdbx_strand_id
1 'polypeptide(L)'
;MRGNDTGELSIEIDSASGFCFGVITAISKAESELKNSQPLHSLGDIVHNGEEVERLKKRGLHSITYDRLPELRGKRVLFRAHGEAPKVYAEAKRLGIEVVDATCPVVLALQKRISRKYQETRGKGTQIVIFGKQGHAEVNGLVGQTNGEAIVVQNLEEAKKLIDPQRPVALFSQTTMDMNRFAELGNFLKTFVASGVEVEAFDTICRQVSNRVPEITDFALRMDWVYFIAGAHSSNGKVLFNTAQRANLNSYFVSSPEEITRPLPAWVHSVGVCGATSTPLWQMEAVKHRIEEIAKEGKAK
;
A
#
# COMPACT_ATOMS: atom_id res chain seq x y z
N MET A 1 -44.03 -7.32 14.70
CA MET A 1 -43.90 -6.28 15.73
C MET A 1 -42.40 -6.01 15.87
N ARG A 2 -41.89 -4.97 15.23
CA ARG A 2 -40.48 -4.53 15.44
C ARG A 2 -40.53 -3.66 16.69
N GLY A 3 -39.79 -4.07 17.72
CA GLY A 3 -39.69 -3.32 18.97
C GLY A 3 -39.19 -1.90 18.68
N ASN A 4 -39.66 -0.93 19.46
CA ASN A 4 -39.14 0.42 19.57
C ASN A 4 -37.71 0.33 20.09
N ASP A 5 -36.74 0.16 19.16
CA ASP A 5 -35.33 0.38 19.46
C ASP A 5 -35.12 1.89 19.32
N THR A 6 -35.00 2.57 20.43
CA THR A 6 -34.57 3.97 20.50
C THR A 6 -33.08 3.98 20.14
N GLY A 7 -32.81 3.88 18.82
CA GLY A 7 -31.53 3.56 18.27
C GLY A 7 -30.44 4.56 18.65
N GLU A 8 -29.69 4.19 19.65
CA GLU A 8 -28.38 4.80 19.93
C GLU A 8 -27.44 4.46 18.75
N LEU A 9 -26.83 5.47 18.16
CA LEU A 9 -25.89 5.29 17.04
C LEU A 9 -24.73 4.39 17.49
N SER A 10 -24.57 3.26 16.84
CA SER A 10 -23.45 2.33 17.07
C SER A 10 -22.29 2.69 16.14
N ILE A 11 -21.07 2.83 16.68
CA ILE A 11 -19.87 3.10 15.89
C ILE A 11 -18.81 2.04 16.18
N GLU A 12 -18.50 1.20 15.19
CA GLU A 12 -17.58 0.09 15.28
C GLU A 12 -16.29 0.38 14.47
N ILE A 13 -15.12 0.15 15.08
CA ILE A 13 -13.84 0.11 14.34
C ILE A 13 -13.58 -1.34 13.94
N ASP A 14 -13.31 -1.58 12.66
CA ASP A 14 -12.92 -2.90 12.16
C ASP A 14 -11.61 -3.36 12.81
N SER A 15 -11.69 -4.39 13.64
CA SER A 15 -10.56 -4.94 14.39
C SER A 15 -9.46 -5.53 13.50
N ALA A 16 -9.79 -5.90 12.27
CA ALA A 16 -8.84 -6.39 11.30
C ALA A 16 -8.17 -5.24 10.51
N SER A 17 -8.67 -4.00 10.60
CA SER A 17 -8.05 -2.82 9.97
C SER A 17 -6.81 -2.36 10.74
N GLY A 18 -5.92 -1.65 10.04
CA GLY A 18 -4.72 -1.07 10.63
C GLY A 18 -3.43 -1.49 9.95
N PHE A 19 -2.32 -1.08 10.54
CA PHE A 19 -1.00 -1.36 9.99
C PHE A 19 -0.74 -2.85 9.79
N CYS A 20 -0.26 -3.23 8.58
CA CYS A 20 0.28 -4.57 8.37
C CYS A 20 1.64 -4.72 9.07
N PHE A 21 2.09 -5.96 9.22
CA PHE A 21 3.37 -6.29 9.86
C PHE A 21 4.55 -5.49 9.27
N GLY A 22 4.63 -5.36 7.95
CA GLY A 22 5.70 -4.61 7.29
C GLY A 22 5.71 -3.12 7.67
N VAL A 23 4.54 -2.50 7.78
CA VAL A 23 4.40 -1.09 8.22
C VAL A 23 4.72 -0.96 9.70
N ILE A 24 4.21 -1.85 10.57
CA ILE A 24 4.53 -1.86 12.01
C ILE A 24 6.05 -1.91 12.19
N THR A 25 6.74 -2.82 11.50
CA THR A 25 8.19 -2.97 11.61
C THR A 25 8.92 -1.70 11.18
N ALA A 26 8.51 -1.06 10.08
CA ALA A 26 9.15 0.16 9.60
C ALA A 26 8.94 1.34 10.56
N ILE A 27 7.71 1.54 11.07
CA ILE A 27 7.38 2.58 12.03
C ILE A 27 8.14 2.36 13.35
N SER A 28 8.11 1.15 13.91
CA SER A 28 8.82 0.82 15.16
C SER A 28 10.33 1.05 15.03
N LYS A 29 10.91 0.72 13.86
CA LYS A 29 12.32 0.96 13.59
C LYS A 29 12.63 2.47 13.55
N ALA A 30 11.82 3.26 12.83
CA ALA A 30 11.95 4.71 12.80
C ALA A 30 11.85 5.32 14.21
N GLU A 31 10.84 4.92 14.98
CA GLU A 31 10.63 5.42 16.35
C GLU A 31 11.77 5.04 17.31
N SER A 32 12.33 3.83 17.16
CA SER A 32 13.49 3.39 17.94
C SER A 32 14.71 4.27 17.65
N GLU A 33 14.95 4.55 16.35
CA GLU A 33 16.06 5.40 15.94
C GLU A 33 15.92 6.85 16.41
N LEU A 34 14.69 7.39 16.37
CA LEU A 34 14.39 8.76 16.82
C LEU A 34 14.56 8.95 18.32
N LYS A 35 14.52 7.87 19.14
CA LYS A 35 14.82 7.96 20.59
C LYS A 35 16.27 8.34 20.87
N ASN A 36 17.18 8.16 19.95
CA ASN A 36 18.61 8.46 20.10
C ASN A 36 18.94 9.95 19.87
N SER A 37 17.93 10.84 19.90
CA SER A 37 18.06 12.32 19.89
C SER A 37 18.72 12.93 18.64
N GLN A 38 18.86 12.20 17.56
CA GLN A 38 19.38 12.71 16.28
C GLN A 38 18.27 12.72 15.23
N PRO A 39 18.20 13.75 14.36
CA PRO A 39 17.25 13.72 13.26
C PRO A 39 17.53 12.52 12.36
N LEU A 40 16.50 11.75 12.05
CA LEU A 40 16.56 10.63 11.12
C LEU A 40 15.99 11.07 9.77
N HIS A 41 16.67 10.69 8.69
CA HIS A 41 16.18 10.94 7.34
C HIS A 41 15.60 9.65 6.77
N SER A 42 14.44 9.74 6.11
CA SER A 42 13.82 8.63 5.37
C SER A 42 13.91 8.90 3.88
N LEU A 43 14.32 7.91 3.10
CA LEU A 43 14.34 8.02 1.64
C LEU A 43 12.91 7.88 1.10
N GLY A 44 12.23 9.04 0.95
CA GLY A 44 10.80 9.17 0.71
C GLY A 44 9.95 8.95 1.96
N ASP A 45 8.63 9.11 1.81
CA ASP A 45 7.68 8.96 2.91
C ASP A 45 7.64 7.52 3.41
N ILE A 46 7.71 7.34 4.72
CA ILE A 46 7.80 6.02 5.35
C ILE A 46 6.57 5.15 5.07
N VAL A 47 5.41 5.77 4.95
CA VAL A 47 4.12 5.15 4.58
C VAL A 47 3.31 6.08 3.68
N HIS A 48 2.35 5.54 2.95
CA HIS A 48 1.40 6.31 2.16
C HIS A 48 0.20 6.77 3.00
N ASN A 49 0.50 7.48 4.10
CA ASN A 49 -0.49 8.09 5.00
C ASN A 49 0.08 9.42 5.50
N GLY A 50 -0.50 10.54 5.04
CA GLY A 50 0.01 11.89 5.33
C GLY A 50 0.00 12.23 6.81
N GLU A 51 -1.05 11.85 7.54
CA GLU A 51 -1.18 12.10 8.98
C GLU A 51 -0.06 11.39 9.78
N GLU A 52 0.25 10.15 9.42
CA GLU A 52 1.32 9.40 10.07
C GLU A 52 2.71 9.95 9.70
N VAL A 53 2.89 10.39 8.45
CA VAL A 53 4.13 11.07 8.03
C VAL A 53 4.33 12.36 8.83
N GLU A 54 3.29 13.18 8.99
CA GLU A 54 3.38 14.42 9.76
C GLU A 54 3.59 14.17 11.26
N ARG A 55 2.98 13.11 11.82
CA ARG A 55 3.23 12.67 13.21
C ARG A 55 4.70 12.34 13.42
N LEU A 56 5.31 11.58 12.53
CA LEU A 56 6.73 11.20 12.62
C LEU A 56 7.66 12.37 12.33
N LYS A 57 7.28 13.28 11.44
CA LYS A 57 8.03 14.50 11.15
C LYS A 57 8.12 15.41 12.39
N LYS A 58 7.04 15.57 13.13
CA LYS A 58 7.05 16.26 14.44
C LYS A 58 7.98 15.62 15.46
N ARG A 59 8.31 14.33 15.29
CA ARG A 59 9.25 13.57 16.12
C ARG A 59 10.68 13.56 15.57
N GLY A 60 10.94 14.24 14.44
CA GLY A 60 12.27 14.37 13.84
C GLY A 60 12.59 13.45 12.69
N LEU A 61 11.59 12.74 12.09
CA LEU A 61 11.77 12.00 10.84
C LEU A 61 11.57 12.93 9.65
N HIS A 62 12.59 13.11 8.82
CA HIS A 62 12.53 13.98 7.65
C HIS A 62 12.57 13.17 6.36
N SER A 63 11.50 13.23 5.56
CA SER A 63 11.50 12.63 4.22
C SER A 63 12.42 13.40 3.29
N ILE A 64 13.24 12.69 2.54
CA ILE A 64 14.11 13.24 1.50
C ILE A 64 13.88 12.55 0.15
N THR A 65 14.23 13.22 -0.92
CA THR A 65 14.24 12.68 -2.28
C THR A 65 15.62 12.10 -2.64
N TYR A 66 15.68 11.29 -3.70
CA TYR A 66 16.91 10.58 -4.09
C TYR A 66 18.06 11.53 -4.47
N ASP A 67 17.76 12.67 -5.09
CA ASP A 67 18.71 13.72 -5.46
C ASP A 67 19.41 14.35 -4.25
N ARG A 68 18.76 14.32 -3.09
CA ARG A 68 19.32 14.84 -1.83
C ARG A 68 20.15 13.83 -1.05
N LEU A 69 20.20 12.57 -1.48
CA LEU A 69 20.97 11.54 -0.78
C LEU A 69 22.46 11.91 -0.58
N PRO A 70 23.15 12.58 -1.54
CA PRO A 70 24.54 13.03 -1.35
C PRO A 70 24.74 14.04 -0.20
N GLU A 71 23.71 14.82 0.18
CA GLU A 71 23.76 15.76 1.31
C GLU A 71 23.87 15.05 2.66
N LEU A 72 23.56 13.76 2.69
CA LEU A 72 23.53 12.94 3.90
C LEU A 72 24.77 12.05 4.06
N ARG A 73 25.86 12.39 3.38
CA ARG A 73 27.15 11.69 3.52
C ARG A 73 27.52 11.49 5.00
N GLY A 74 27.82 10.25 5.39
CA GLY A 74 28.19 9.87 6.75
C GLY A 74 27.06 9.94 7.78
N LYS A 75 25.81 10.19 7.35
CA LYS A 75 24.63 10.21 8.23
C LYS A 75 23.85 8.90 8.16
N ARG A 76 22.84 8.79 9.02
CA ARG A 76 21.92 7.65 9.06
C ARG A 76 20.68 7.95 8.21
N VAL A 77 20.31 7.00 7.35
CA VAL A 77 19.14 7.11 6.46
C VAL A 77 18.31 5.84 6.55
N LEU A 78 17.03 6.00 6.82
CA LEU A 78 16.06 4.91 6.83
C LEU A 78 15.61 4.61 5.39
N PHE A 79 15.78 3.37 4.99
CA PHE A 79 15.17 2.80 3.79
C PHE A 79 13.86 2.12 4.18
N ARG A 80 12.77 2.58 3.59
CA ARG A 80 11.39 2.25 3.99
C ARG A 80 10.96 0.84 3.58
N ALA A 81 9.77 0.42 4.06
CA ALA A 81 9.21 -0.91 3.81
C ALA A 81 9.10 -1.31 2.32
N HIS A 82 9.05 -0.35 1.41
CA HIS A 82 8.95 -0.57 -0.05
C HIS A 82 10.21 -1.17 -0.67
N GLY A 83 11.35 -1.15 0.04
CA GLY A 83 12.65 -1.59 -0.47
C GLY A 83 13.21 -0.69 -1.58
N GLU A 84 14.51 -0.76 -1.79
CA GLU A 84 15.20 0.07 -2.77
C GLU A 84 15.90 -0.77 -3.84
N ALA A 85 16.27 -0.14 -4.96
CA ALA A 85 17.05 -0.77 -6.00
C ALA A 85 18.50 -1.02 -5.53
N PRO A 86 19.19 -2.08 -6.00
CA PRO A 86 20.59 -2.36 -5.62
C PRO A 86 21.54 -1.18 -5.81
N LYS A 87 21.32 -0.38 -6.86
CA LYS A 87 22.10 0.84 -7.12
C LYS A 87 22.00 1.88 -6.00
N VAL A 88 20.85 1.96 -5.30
CA VAL A 88 20.65 2.91 -4.19
C VAL A 88 21.44 2.47 -2.97
N TYR A 89 21.47 1.16 -2.66
CA TYR A 89 22.35 0.62 -1.61
C TYR A 89 23.84 0.84 -1.93
N ALA A 90 24.23 0.62 -3.19
CA ALA A 90 25.60 0.86 -3.61
C ALA A 90 26.00 2.34 -3.46
N GLU A 91 25.09 3.25 -3.81
CA GLU A 91 25.32 4.69 -3.67
C GLU A 91 25.38 5.11 -2.19
N ALA A 92 24.49 4.61 -1.34
CA ALA A 92 24.52 4.85 0.10
C ALA A 92 25.87 4.38 0.69
N LYS A 93 26.35 3.20 0.31
CA LYS A 93 27.66 2.68 0.70
C LYS A 93 28.80 3.58 0.23
N ARG A 94 28.78 4.05 -1.02
CA ARG A 94 29.79 4.98 -1.59
C ARG A 94 29.84 6.31 -0.83
N LEU A 95 28.69 6.78 -0.36
CA LEU A 95 28.54 8.00 0.44
C LEU A 95 28.87 7.81 1.92
N GLY A 96 29.16 6.59 2.37
CA GLY A 96 29.37 6.28 3.78
C GLY A 96 28.11 6.47 4.64
N ILE A 97 26.93 6.37 4.02
CA ILE A 97 25.62 6.46 4.73
C ILE A 97 25.39 5.16 5.49
N GLU A 98 25.04 5.30 6.77
CA GLU A 98 24.56 4.18 7.58
C GLU A 98 23.09 3.93 7.26
N VAL A 99 22.80 2.81 6.57
CA VAL A 99 21.44 2.46 6.17
C VAL A 99 20.70 1.77 7.32
N VAL A 100 19.61 2.39 7.77
CA VAL A 100 18.61 1.76 8.64
C VAL A 100 17.58 1.09 7.72
N ASP A 101 17.82 -0.18 7.37
CA ASP A 101 16.97 -0.89 6.41
C ASP A 101 15.68 -1.38 7.09
N ALA A 102 14.55 -0.80 6.69
CA ALA A 102 13.21 -1.19 7.13
C ALA A 102 12.41 -1.91 6.03
N THR A 103 13.08 -2.45 5.01
CA THR A 103 12.41 -3.18 3.93
C THR A 103 11.57 -4.33 4.47
N CYS A 104 10.31 -4.38 4.06
CA CYS A 104 9.40 -5.47 4.43
C CYS A 104 9.96 -6.81 3.94
N PRO A 105 10.01 -7.86 4.78
CA PRO A 105 10.49 -9.18 4.38
C PRO A 105 9.79 -9.75 3.14
N VAL A 106 8.50 -9.47 2.95
CA VAL A 106 7.73 -9.89 1.76
C VAL A 106 8.27 -9.21 0.51
N VAL A 107 8.53 -7.89 0.57
CA VAL A 107 9.11 -7.14 -0.54
C VAL A 107 10.53 -7.62 -0.83
N LEU A 108 11.34 -7.85 0.20
CA LEU A 108 12.70 -8.36 0.05
C LEU A 108 12.72 -9.74 -0.62
N ALA A 109 11.80 -10.64 -0.25
CA ALA A 109 11.65 -11.95 -0.89
C ALA A 109 11.27 -11.82 -2.38
N LEU A 110 10.36 -10.88 -2.70
CA LEU A 110 9.97 -10.58 -4.08
C LEU A 110 11.15 -10.03 -4.88
N GLN A 111 11.89 -9.06 -4.35
CA GLN A 111 13.09 -8.51 -5.00
C GLN A 111 14.10 -9.62 -5.32
N LYS A 112 14.39 -10.50 -4.35
CA LYS A 112 15.30 -11.65 -4.55
C LYS A 112 14.78 -12.61 -5.63
N ARG A 113 13.46 -12.87 -5.68
CA ARG A 113 12.84 -13.75 -6.68
C ARG A 113 12.96 -13.16 -8.09
N ILE A 114 12.67 -11.87 -8.26
CA ILE A 114 12.81 -11.17 -9.54
C ILE A 114 14.27 -11.17 -9.99
N SER A 115 15.20 -10.79 -9.10
CA SER A 115 16.64 -10.78 -9.40
C SER A 115 17.13 -12.15 -9.85
N ARG A 116 16.75 -13.23 -9.13
CA ARG A 116 17.11 -14.60 -9.50
C ARG A 116 16.55 -14.98 -10.87
N LYS A 117 15.24 -14.74 -11.12
CA LYS A 117 14.62 -15.07 -12.42
C LYS A 117 15.29 -14.30 -13.56
N TYR A 118 15.60 -13.02 -13.36
CA TYR A 118 16.31 -12.22 -14.34
C TYR A 118 17.70 -12.81 -14.67
N GLN A 119 18.47 -13.23 -13.67
CA GLN A 119 19.79 -13.86 -13.89
C GLN A 119 19.67 -15.22 -14.61
N GLU A 120 18.71 -16.07 -14.23
CA GLU A 120 18.47 -17.38 -14.83
C GLU A 120 18.06 -17.30 -16.29
N THR A 121 17.38 -16.20 -16.69
CA THR A 121 16.86 -15.99 -18.03
C THR A 121 17.68 -14.99 -18.86
N ARG A 122 18.77 -14.48 -18.30
CA ARG A 122 19.67 -13.56 -19.00
C ARG A 122 20.20 -14.19 -20.27
N GLY A 123 20.07 -13.49 -21.40
CA GLY A 123 20.46 -14.01 -22.73
C GLY A 123 19.45 -14.96 -23.38
N LYS A 124 18.38 -15.37 -22.69
CA LYS A 124 17.32 -16.24 -23.26
C LYS A 124 16.15 -15.44 -23.84
N GLY A 125 16.21 -14.12 -23.80
CA GLY A 125 15.17 -13.25 -24.36
C GLY A 125 13.92 -13.12 -23.50
N THR A 126 13.85 -13.70 -22.29
CA THR A 126 12.68 -13.61 -21.41
C THR A 126 12.44 -12.17 -20.95
N GLN A 127 11.22 -11.71 -21.06
CA GLN A 127 10.77 -10.42 -20.56
C GLN A 127 10.34 -10.55 -19.11
N ILE A 128 10.96 -9.81 -18.20
CA ILE A 128 10.48 -9.67 -16.82
C ILE A 128 9.40 -8.61 -16.85
N VAL A 129 8.17 -8.99 -16.52
CA VAL A 129 7.01 -8.09 -16.49
C VAL A 129 6.54 -7.91 -15.06
N ILE A 130 6.30 -6.67 -14.66
CA ILE A 130 5.81 -6.30 -13.33
C ILE A 130 4.45 -5.65 -13.47
N PHE A 131 3.40 -6.34 -13.01
CA PHE A 131 2.08 -5.76 -12.85
C PHE A 131 2.10 -4.84 -11.63
N GLY A 132 2.08 -3.53 -11.84
CA GLY A 132 2.23 -2.56 -10.77
C GLY A 132 2.08 -1.12 -11.26
N LYS A 133 1.97 -0.20 -10.29
CA LYS A 133 1.81 1.23 -10.58
C LYS A 133 3.16 1.84 -10.97
N GLN A 134 3.25 2.37 -12.18
CA GLN A 134 4.43 3.09 -12.66
C GLN A 134 4.83 4.21 -11.68
N GLY A 135 6.13 4.28 -11.36
CA GLY A 135 6.68 5.29 -10.46
C GLY A 135 6.44 5.03 -8.96
N HIS A 136 5.68 4.00 -8.59
CA HIS A 136 5.53 3.61 -7.18
C HIS A 136 6.88 3.15 -6.60
N ALA A 137 7.15 3.50 -5.35
CA ALA A 137 8.42 3.22 -4.70
C ALA A 137 8.82 1.73 -4.73
N GLU A 138 7.89 0.84 -4.39
CA GLU A 138 8.11 -0.61 -4.47
C GLU A 138 8.45 -1.03 -5.90
N VAL A 139 7.69 -0.56 -6.90
CA VAL A 139 7.92 -0.91 -8.31
C VAL A 139 9.29 -0.44 -8.79
N ASN A 140 9.73 0.76 -8.38
CA ASN A 140 11.08 1.26 -8.69
C ASN A 140 12.17 0.33 -8.10
N GLY A 141 11.96 -0.15 -6.88
CA GLY A 141 12.83 -1.15 -6.24
C GLY A 141 12.86 -2.49 -6.97
N LEU A 142 11.69 -2.95 -7.49
CA LEU A 142 11.56 -4.19 -8.26
C LEU A 142 12.23 -4.08 -9.64
N VAL A 143 11.97 -2.99 -10.37
CA VAL A 143 12.59 -2.70 -11.68
C VAL A 143 14.12 -2.64 -11.55
N GLY A 144 14.61 -2.08 -10.43
CA GLY A 144 16.04 -2.05 -10.13
C GLY A 144 16.70 -3.42 -10.01
N GLN A 145 15.94 -4.48 -9.69
CA GLN A 145 16.46 -5.85 -9.61
C GLN A 145 16.84 -6.45 -10.98
N THR A 146 16.41 -5.78 -12.06
CA THR A 146 16.67 -6.18 -13.47
C THR A 146 17.51 -5.12 -14.21
N ASN A 147 18.29 -4.31 -13.51
CA ASN A 147 19.03 -3.19 -14.07
C ASN A 147 18.19 -2.18 -14.87
N GLY A 148 16.89 -2.12 -14.58
CA GLY A 148 15.96 -1.24 -15.28
C GLY A 148 15.27 -1.86 -16.50
N GLU A 149 15.53 -3.13 -16.82
CA GLU A 149 15.00 -3.80 -18.02
C GLU A 149 13.58 -4.37 -17.85
N ALA A 150 13.05 -4.47 -16.63
CA ALA A 150 11.70 -4.96 -16.42
C ALA A 150 10.65 -4.03 -17.01
N ILE A 151 9.65 -4.61 -17.65
CA ILE A 151 8.49 -3.94 -18.24
C ILE A 151 7.43 -3.78 -17.16
N VAL A 152 6.99 -2.55 -16.89
CA VAL A 152 5.91 -2.28 -15.94
C VAL A 152 4.61 -2.08 -16.69
N VAL A 153 3.56 -2.78 -16.28
CA VAL A 153 2.21 -2.67 -16.85
C VAL A 153 1.16 -2.52 -15.75
N GLN A 154 0.17 -1.68 -15.97
CA GLN A 154 -0.93 -1.42 -15.03
C GLN A 154 -2.26 -2.05 -15.49
N ASN A 155 -2.36 -2.43 -16.77
CA ASN A 155 -3.57 -2.95 -17.40
C ASN A 155 -3.25 -3.72 -18.68
N LEU A 156 -4.28 -4.34 -19.27
CA LEU A 156 -4.15 -5.13 -20.48
C LEU A 156 -3.71 -4.31 -21.70
N GLU A 157 -4.15 -3.05 -21.81
CA GLU A 157 -3.81 -2.19 -22.95
C GLU A 157 -2.32 -1.81 -22.95
N GLU A 158 -1.75 -1.57 -21.77
CA GLU A 158 -0.30 -1.38 -21.63
C GLU A 158 0.45 -2.66 -21.96
N ALA A 159 -0.04 -3.81 -21.49
CA ALA A 159 0.55 -5.11 -21.80
C ALA A 159 0.61 -5.38 -23.30
N LYS A 160 -0.49 -5.14 -24.03
CA LYS A 160 -0.54 -5.27 -25.50
C LYS A 160 0.49 -4.41 -26.24
N LYS A 161 0.77 -3.21 -25.70
CA LYS A 161 1.67 -2.23 -26.33
C LYS A 161 3.14 -2.51 -26.04
N LEU A 162 3.47 -3.01 -24.85
CA LEU A 162 4.83 -3.05 -24.32
C LEU A 162 5.46 -4.45 -24.39
N ILE A 163 4.65 -5.50 -24.39
CA ILE A 163 5.12 -6.89 -24.36
C ILE A 163 5.25 -7.42 -25.80
N ASP A 164 6.42 -7.95 -26.12
CA ASP A 164 6.67 -8.64 -27.38
C ASP A 164 6.06 -10.06 -27.33
N PRO A 165 5.05 -10.38 -28.16
CA PRO A 165 4.41 -11.70 -28.12
C PRO A 165 5.29 -12.85 -28.60
N GLN A 166 6.45 -12.57 -29.22
CA GLN A 166 7.39 -13.59 -29.69
C GLN A 166 8.42 -14.02 -28.61
N ARG A 167 8.38 -13.41 -27.44
CA ARG A 167 9.39 -13.63 -26.40
C ARG A 167 8.77 -14.19 -25.12
N PRO A 168 9.43 -15.12 -24.41
CA PRO A 168 8.94 -15.65 -23.15
C PRO A 168 8.68 -14.53 -22.13
N VAL A 169 7.69 -14.74 -21.26
CA VAL A 169 7.27 -13.77 -20.23
C VAL A 169 7.35 -14.39 -18.85
N ALA A 170 7.98 -13.69 -17.93
CA ALA A 170 7.92 -13.96 -16.50
C ALA A 170 7.19 -12.81 -15.79
N LEU A 171 5.93 -13.02 -15.44
CA LEU A 171 5.05 -12.04 -14.85
C LEU A 171 5.11 -12.08 -13.31
N PHE A 172 5.37 -10.94 -12.70
CA PHE A 172 5.32 -10.68 -11.26
C PHE A 172 4.30 -9.59 -10.95
N SER A 173 3.90 -9.47 -9.69
CA SER A 173 3.02 -8.39 -9.23
C SER A 173 3.68 -7.57 -8.14
N GLN A 174 3.45 -6.25 -8.13
CA GLN A 174 3.60 -5.42 -6.95
C GLN A 174 2.72 -6.00 -5.83
N THR A 175 3.20 -5.97 -4.59
CA THR A 175 2.57 -6.67 -3.45
C THR A 175 1.16 -6.20 -3.10
N THR A 176 0.77 -5.01 -3.54
CA THR A 176 -0.50 -4.34 -3.18
C THR A 176 -1.50 -4.24 -4.34
N MET A 177 -1.30 -5.01 -5.41
CA MET A 177 -2.23 -5.05 -6.54
C MET A 177 -3.44 -5.95 -6.28
N ASP A 178 -4.46 -5.82 -7.13
CA ASP A 178 -5.66 -6.65 -7.09
C ASP A 178 -5.41 -8.04 -7.69
N MET A 179 -5.79 -9.10 -6.96
CA MET A 179 -5.57 -10.49 -7.36
C MET A 179 -6.34 -10.88 -8.63
N ASN A 180 -7.58 -10.39 -8.79
CA ASN A 180 -8.40 -10.73 -9.94
C ASN A 180 -7.83 -10.11 -11.22
N ARG A 181 -7.38 -8.86 -11.13
CA ARG A 181 -6.71 -8.18 -12.25
C ARG A 181 -5.37 -8.82 -12.60
N PHE A 182 -4.63 -9.31 -11.62
CA PHE A 182 -3.40 -10.07 -11.87
C PHE A 182 -3.69 -11.39 -12.60
N ALA A 183 -4.71 -12.13 -12.14
CA ALA A 183 -5.14 -13.37 -12.79
C ALA A 183 -5.65 -13.12 -14.23
N GLU A 184 -6.43 -12.06 -14.44
CA GLU A 184 -6.90 -11.62 -15.76
C GLU A 184 -5.71 -11.33 -16.69
N LEU A 185 -4.73 -10.56 -16.23
CA LEU A 185 -3.52 -10.28 -17.02
C LEU A 185 -2.72 -11.55 -17.34
N GLY A 186 -2.55 -12.44 -16.36
CA GLY A 186 -1.85 -13.72 -16.57
C GLY A 186 -2.54 -14.61 -17.61
N ASN A 187 -3.88 -14.68 -17.58
CA ASN A 187 -4.67 -15.43 -18.56
C ASN A 187 -4.61 -14.77 -19.94
N PHE A 188 -4.73 -13.46 -20.01
CA PHE A 188 -4.56 -12.71 -21.25
C PHE A 188 -3.20 -12.99 -21.90
N LEU A 189 -2.11 -12.91 -21.16
CA LEU A 189 -0.76 -13.13 -21.68
C LEU A 189 -0.59 -14.52 -22.29
N LYS A 190 -1.18 -15.58 -21.70
CA LYS A 190 -1.15 -16.94 -22.23
C LYS A 190 -1.80 -17.07 -23.61
N THR A 191 -2.77 -16.22 -23.92
CA THR A 191 -3.46 -16.19 -25.23
C THR A 191 -2.87 -15.15 -26.18
N PHE A 192 -2.17 -14.16 -25.65
CA PHE A 192 -1.59 -13.06 -26.41
C PHE A 192 -0.24 -13.43 -27.06
N VAL A 193 0.59 -14.22 -26.36
CA VAL A 193 1.89 -14.63 -26.88
C VAL A 193 1.72 -15.66 -28.03
N ALA A 194 2.72 -15.75 -28.88
CA ALA A 194 2.73 -16.69 -29.99
C ALA A 194 2.69 -18.15 -29.51
N SER A 195 2.17 -19.05 -30.37
CA SER A 195 2.11 -20.47 -30.03
C SER A 195 3.50 -21.03 -29.70
N GLY A 196 3.60 -21.72 -28.54
CA GLY A 196 4.85 -22.28 -28.04
C GLY A 196 5.73 -21.34 -27.22
N VAL A 197 5.33 -20.06 -27.09
CA VAL A 197 6.02 -19.11 -26.22
C VAL A 197 5.56 -19.31 -24.77
N GLU A 198 6.51 -19.40 -23.86
CA GLU A 198 6.25 -19.67 -22.43
C GLU A 198 5.81 -18.40 -21.68
N VAL A 199 4.76 -18.54 -20.85
CA VAL A 199 4.31 -17.52 -19.89
C VAL A 199 4.28 -18.11 -18.50
N GLU A 200 5.18 -17.64 -17.64
CA GLU A 200 5.19 -17.95 -16.22
C GLU A 200 4.58 -16.78 -15.45
N ALA A 201 3.53 -17.03 -14.65
CA ALA A 201 2.93 -16.03 -13.77
C ALA A 201 3.18 -16.39 -12.32
N PHE A 202 3.82 -15.47 -11.60
CA PHE A 202 4.17 -15.62 -10.19
C PHE A 202 3.27 -14.72 -9.35
N ASP A 203 2.30 -15.32 -8.64
CA ASP A 203 1.49 -14.57 -7.67
C ASP A 203 2.37 -14.13 -6.51
N THR A 204 2.70 -12.84 -6.51
CA THR A 204 3.54 -12.17 -5.52
C THR A 204 2.78 -11.11 -4.72
N ILE A 205 1.44 -11.11 -4.81
CA ILE A 205 0.57 -10.24 -4.03
C ILE A 205 0.67 -10.63 -2.55
N CYS A 206 0.80 -9.63 -1.68
CA CYS A 206 0.94 -9.87 -0.25
C CYS A 206 -0.36 -10.42 0.35
N ARG A 207 -0.26 -11.54 1.10
CA ARG A 207 -1.44 -12.14 1.77
C ARG A 207 -2.05 -11.25 2.84
N GLN A 208 -1.27 -10.38 3.48
CA GLN A 208 -1.80 -9.34 4.36
C GLN A 208 -2.75 -8.37 3.64
N VAL A 209 -2.56 -8.16 2.33
CA VAL A 209 -3.44 -7.33 1.50
C VAL A 209 -4.62 -8.13 0.99
N SER A 210 -4.37 -9.32 0.39
CA SER A 210 -5.44 -10.11 -0.22
C SER A 210 -6.44 -10.67 0.78
N ASN A 211 -5.99 -11.05 1.99
CA ASN A 211 -6.87 -11.55 3.04
C ASN A 211 -7.78 -10.46 3.63
N ARG A 212 -7.40 -9.17 3.46
CA ARG A 212 -8.25 -8.05 3.88
C ARG A 212 -9.52 -7.89 3.03
N VAL A 213 -9.51 -8.39 1.80
CA VAL A 213 -10.65 -8.25 0.88
C VAL A 213 -11.93 -8.88 1.43
N PRO A 214 -11.96 -10.18 1.83
CA PRO A 214 -13.15 -10.77 2.45
C PRO A 214 -13.53 -10.10 3.79
N GLU A 215 -12.54 -9.77 4.64
CA GLU A 215 -12.79 -9.13 5.95
C GLU A 215 -13.47 -7.77 5.81
N ILE A 216 -12.99 -6.90 4.91
CA ILE A 216 -13.61 -5.60 4.61
C ILE A 216 -15.00 -5.78 3.99
N THR A 217 -15.19 -6.78 3.13
CA THR A 217 -16.51 -7.08 2.54
C THR A 217 -17.52 -7.41 3.63
N ASP A 218 -17.18 -8.35 4.51
CA ASP A 218 -18.07 -8.80 5.60
C ASP A 218 -18.34 -7.67 6.59
N PHE A 219 -17.33 -6.86 6.90
CA PHE A 219 -17.49 -5.70 7.76
C PHE A 219 -18.43 -4.66 7.15
N ALA A 220 -18.21 -4.28 5.89
CA ALA A 220 -19.00 -3.26 5.21
C ALA A 220 -20.48 -3.67 5.04
N LEU A 221 -20.74 -4.96 4.78
CA LEU A 221 -22.11 -5.49 4.65
C LEU A 221 -22.93 -5.40 5.94
N ARG A 222 -22.29 -5.36 7.11
CA ARG A 222 -22.97 -5.29 8.42
C ARG A 222 -23.34 -3.87 8.85
N MET A 223 -22.80 -2.85 8.16
CA MET A 223 -22.95 -1.45 8.54
C MET A 223 -23.92 -0.72 7.63
N ASP A 224 -24.66 0.26 8.17
CA ASP A 224 -25.49 1.17 7.37
C ASP A 224 -24.62 2.18 6.61
N TRP A 225 -23.49 2.58 7.23
CA TRP A 225 -22.58 3.61 6.74
C TRP A 225 -21.13 3.25 7.05
N VAL A 226 -20.21 3.47 6.13
CA VAL A 226 -18.80 3.13 6.31
C VAL A 226 -17.91 4.31 5.99
N TYR A 227 -17.01 4.66 6.91
CA TYR A 227 -15.87 5.51 6.63
C TYR A 227 -14.62 4.65 6.47
N PHE A 228 -14.05 4.71 5.26
CA PHE A 228 -12.81 4.04 4.94
C PHE A 228 -11.65 5.03 4.94
N ILE A 229 -10.65 4.80 5.79
CA ILE A 229 -9.55 5.73 6.03
C ILE A 229 -8.29 5.24 5.31
N ALA A 230 -7.73 6.10 4.45
CA ALA A 230 -6.40 5.86 3.85
C ALA A 230 -5.79 7.14 3.30
N GLY A 231 -4.48 7.15 3.14
CA GLY A 231 -3.80 8.22 2.39
C GLY A 231 -4.18 8.19 0.90
N ALA A 232 -4.36 9.37 0.29
CA ALA A 232 -4.81 9.54 -1.10
C ALA A 232 -3.93 8.79 -2.14
N HIS A 233 -2.65 8.55 -1.83
CA HIS A 233 -1.69 7.86 -2.70
C HIS A 233 -1.51 6.37 -2.39
N SER A 234 -2.21 5.84 -1.37
CA SER A 234 -2.13 4.42 -1.00
C SER A 234 -2.74 3.51 -2.06
N SER A 235 -1.91 2.67 -2.70
CA SER A 235 -2.38 1.67 -3.66
C SER A 235 -3.29 0.63 -2.99
N ASN A 236 -2.88 0.13 -1.82
CA ASN A 236 -3.69 -0.78 -1.01
C ASN A 236 -5.00 -0.12 -0.55
N GLY A 237 -4.95 1.15 -0.14
CA GLY A 237 -6.15 1.90 0.26
C GLY A 237 -7.19 1.95 -0.85
N LYS A 238 -6.79 2.19 -2.10
CA LYS A 238 -7.71 2.22 -3.24
C LYS A 238 -8.36 0.87 -3.51
N VAL A 239 -7.59 -0.22 -3.44
CA VAL A 239 -8.12 -1.59 -3.65
C VAL A 239 -9.15 -1.92 -2.58
N LEU A 240 -8.83 -1.71 -1.31
CA LEU A 240 -9.71 -2.04 -0.18
C LEU A 240 -10.93 -1.12 -0.11
N PHE A 241 -10.78 0.17 -0.40
CA PHE A 241 -11.93 1.09 -0.49
C PHE A 241 -12.93 0.66 -1.57
N ASN A 242 -12.44 0.32 -2.76
CA ASN A 242 -13.29 -0.18 -3.85
C ASN A 242 -14.02 -1.47 -3.43
N THR A 243 -13.39 -2.31 -2.61
CA THR A 243 -14.02 -3.50 -2.03
C THR A 243 -15.14 -3.13 -1.08
N ALA A 244 -14.89 -2.23 -0.12
CA ALA A 244 -15.91 -1.72 0.80
C ALA A 244 -17.09 -1.10 0.05
N GLN A 245 -16.82 -0.27 -0.95
CA GLN A 245 -17.85 0.42 -1.73
C GLN A 245 -18.70 -0.51 -2.58
N ARG A 246 -18.13 -1.61 -3.10
CA ARG A 246 -18.91 -2.65 -3.79
C ARG A 246 -19.81 -3.43 -2.85
N ALA A 247 -19.38 -3.65 -1.61
CA ALA A 247 -20.16 -4.35 -0.59
C ALA A 247 -21.25 -3.44 -0.01
N ASN A 248 -20.94 -2.17 0.22
CA ASN A 248 -21.86 -1.16 0.78
C ASN A 248 -21.66 0.18 0.04
N LEU A 249 -22.66 0.58 -0.73
CA LEU A 249 -22.65 1.83 -1.50
C LEU A 249 -22.53 3.09 -0.62
N ASN A 250 -22.87 3.00 0.67
CA ASN A 250 -22.71 4.08 1.64
C ASN A 250 -21.31 4.07 2.27
N SER A 251 -20.30 3.66 1.53
CA SER A 251 -18.89 3.72 1.93
C SER A 251 -18.23 4.96 1.39
N TYR A 252 -17.56 5.71 2.26
CA TYR A 252 -16.93 7.00 1.95
C TYR A 252 -15.45 6.98 2.30
N PHE A 253 -14.64 7.43 1.36
CA PHE A 253 -13.20 7.56 1.56
C PHE A 253 -12.91 8.86 2.30
N VAL A 254 -12.09 8.80 3.34
CA VAL A 254 -11.57 9.96 4.07
C VAL A 254 -10.08 9.80 4.35
N SER A 255 -9.34 10.89 4.29
CA SER A 255 -7.92 10.92 4.64
C SER A 255 -7.67 11.47 6.04
N SER A 256 -8.62 12.24 6.58
CA SER A 256 -8.55 12.78 7.93
C SER A 256 -9.94 12.95 8.57
N PRO A 257 -10.04 13.10 9.91
CA PRO A 257 -11.31 13.34 10.60
C PRO A 257 -12.02 14.62 10.16
N GLU A 258 -11.26 15.66 9.75
CA GLU A 258 -11.76 16.99 9.37
C GLU A 258 -12.59 16.95 8.09
N GLU A 259 -12.41 15.93 7.25
CA GLU A 259 -13.22 15.72 6.05
C GLU A 259 -14.67 15.33 6.37
N ILE A 260 -14.94 14.89 7.62
CA ILE A 260 -16.28 14.55 8.08
C ILE A 260 -16.95 15.81 8.62
N THR A 261 -17.72 16.48 7.77
CA THR A 261 -18.34 17.78 8.06
C THR A 261 -19.86 17.75 8.15
N ARG A 262 -20.50 16.68 7.70
CA ARG A 262 -21.97 16.59 7.61
C ARG A 262 -22.53 15.61 8.63
N PRO A 263 -23.72 15.90 9.21
CA PRO A 263 -24.41 14.93 10.05
C PRO A 263 -24.81 13.69 9.24
N LEU A 264 -24.89 12.56 9.94
CA LEU A 264 -25.38 11.32 9.35
C LEU A 264 -26.87 11.41 9.03
N PRO A 265 -27.35 10.76 7.95
CA PRO A 265 -28.76 10.63 7.68
C PRO A 265 -29.51 9.94 8.85
N ALA A 266 -30.78 10.33 9.10
CA ALA A 266 -31.56 9.85 10.23
C ALA A 266 -31.83 8.31 10.22
N TRP A 267 -31.66 7.66 9.07
CA TRP A 267 -31.84 6.22 8.93
C TRP A 267 -30.60 5.40 9.29
N VAL A 268 -29.44 6.08 9.55
CA VAL A 268 -28.18 5.42 9.90
C VAL A 268 -28.19 5.12 11.40
N HIS A 269 -28.11 3.84 11.75
CA HIS A 269 -28.02 3.34 13.12
C HIS A 269 -26.68 2.69 13.42
N SER A 270 -25.93 2.25 12.39
CA SER A 270 -24.62 1.64 12.53
C SER A 270 -23.59 2.27 11.57
N VAL A 271 -22.45 2.68 12.13
CA VAL A 271 -21.34 3.26 11.36
C VAL A 271 -20.09 2.41 11.55
N GLY A 272 -19.54 1.93 10.45
CA GLY A 272 -18.27 1.25 10.42
C GLY A 272 -17.11 2.20 10.13
N VAL A 273 -16.03 2.05 10.86
CA VAL A 273 -14.75 2.73 10.63
C VAL A 273 -13.70 1.68 10.30
N CYS A 274 -13.15 1.74 9.11
CA CYS A 274 -12.12 0.80 8.67
C CYS A 274 -11.00 1.51 7.90
N GLY A 275 -9.90 0.83 7.62
CA GLY A 275 -8.76 1.48 7.01
C GLY A 275 -7.84 0.55 6.24
N ALA A 276 -6.92 1.18 5.49
CA ALA A 276 -5.86 0.49 4.77
C ALA A 276 -4.79 -0.11 5.69
N THR A 277 -3.93 -0.98 5.14
CA THR A 277 -2.76 -1.53 5.86
C THR A 277 -1.68 -0.49 6.19
N SER A 278 -1.89 0.77 5.79
CA SER A 278 -1.06 1.94 6.13
C SER A 278 -1.80 2.96 7.02
N THR A 279 -2.97 2.60 7.57
CA THR A 279 -3.78 3.47 8.45
C THR A 279 -3.54 3.07 9.91
N PRO A 280 -3.03 3.96 10.77
CA PRO A 280 -2.84 3.64 12.18
C PRO A 280 -4.17 3.59 12.95
N LEU A 281 -4.21 2.82 14.04
CA LEU A 281 -5.38 2.71 14.90
C LEU A 281 -5.82 4.08 15.46
N TRP A 282 -4.86 4.91 15.90
CA TRP A 282 -5.15 6.24 16.45
C TRP A 282 -5.94 7.13 15.48
N GLN A 283 -5.71 6.98 14.17
CA GLN A 283 -6.44 7.75 13.13
C GLN A 283 -7.88 7.25 12.98
N MET A 284 -8.10 5.94 13.08
CA MET A 284 -9.44 5.36 13.08
C MET A 284 -10.22 5.76 14.35
N GLU A 285 -9.55 5.80 15.50
CA GLU A 285 -10.12 6.31 16.76
C GLU A 285 -10.48 7.79 16.66
N ALA A 286 -9.62 8.62 16.06
CA ALA A 286 -9.90 10.05 15.83
C ALA A 286 -11.12 10.24 14.90
N VAL A 287 -11.26 9.44 13.84
CA VAL A 287 -12.45 9.45 12.98
C VAL A 287 -13.70 9.03 13.75
N LYS A 288 -13.63 7.97 14.54
CA LYS A 288 -14.74 7.55 15.42
C LYS A 288 -15.17 8.70 16.33
N HIS A 289 -14.22 9.35 16.98
CA HIS A 289 -14.50 10.47 17.88
C HIS A 289 -15.19 11.65 17.15
N ARG A 290 -14.71 11.97 15.95
CA ARG A 290 -15.32 13.02 15.11
C ARG A 290 -16.77 12.69 14.74
N ILE A 291 -17.07 11.42 14.46
CA ILE A 291 -18.45 10.97 14.17
C ILE A 291 -19.32 11.15 15.41
N GLU A 292 -18.82 10.79 16.61
CA GLU A 292 -19.54 10.96 17.88
C GLU A 292 -19.85 12.45 18.18
N GLU A 293 -18.92 13.36 17.91
CA GLU A 293 -19.12 14.80 18.05
C GLU A 293 -20.25 15.30 17.15
N ILE A 294 -20.19 14.99 15.85
CA ILE A 294 -21.21 15.41 14.87
C ILE A 294 -22.59 14.84 15.22
N ALA A 295 -22.65 13.60 15.69
CA ALA A 295 -23.92 12.98 16.13
C ALA A 295 -24.52 13.71 17.34
N LYS A 296 -23.71 14.21 18.27
CA LYS A 296 -24.17 15.01 19.41
C LYS A 296 -24.65 16.41 18.98
N GLU A 297 -23.91 17.08 18.07
CA GLU A 297 -24.30 18.38 17.52
C GLU A 297 -25.63 18.33 16.76
N GLY A 298 -25.88 17.22 16.04
CA GLY A 298 -27.14 17.00 15.30
C GLY A 298 -28.35 16.73 16.18
N LYS A 299 -28.16 16.24 17.42
CA LYS A 299 -29.23 16.04 18.43
C LYS A 299 -29.56 17.31 19.22
N ALA A 300 -28.68 18.30 19.18
CA ALA A 300 -28.82 19.57 19.93
C ALA A 300 -29.55 20.67 19.11
N LYS A 301 -29.85 20.42 17.86
CA LYS A 301 -30.63 21.30 16.95
C LYS A 301 -32.02 20.71 16.71
#